data_39922939bb979b6338cb87e0354f38b9
#
_entry.id   39922939bb979b6338cb87e0354f38b9
#
_cell.length_a   1.000
_cell.length_b   1.000
_cell.length_c   1.000
_cell.angle_alpha   90.00
_cell.angle_beta   90.00
_cell.angle_gamma   90.00
#
_symmetry.space_group_name_H-M   'P 1'
#
loop_
_entity.id
_entity.type
_entity.pdbx_description
1 polymer ?
#
loop_
_entity_poly.entity_id
_entity_poly.type
_entity_poly.pdbx_seq_one_letter_code
_entity_poly.pdbx_strand_id
1 'polypeptide(L)'
;MHPRLTSRRSSAAALLLLLSIAFLCTAPARAADPTVKLDALVIEVTSRHPELAFYEAEIAAAKAGARSAATWADPELSLSAGHKRVRDFSGALAGEGTAWSVSLTQAFEWPGRLAIRKALANGQISLAELGLARFRTALESRARTLAYGLHAAHTRAATVREVADRFTALKETFLAREPAGLTPLLETRVIEAAELSLQRRAAEAELALHAALLELNQLRGAAIDAPLVLAAPALTFGDAPATDALLTAARENNFDFRQKRAELEQQGFAVSLAQNERRPAISVSPFFSQDKADTRESVIGLGFSIPLAVSGRARSAVDVAAARRRQAETAALVAQRELERDVLTSAHVFATKLAEIRHWAPDTTGKFRDAAALADRHYRLGAVPIATYIALQTSYLDAVEAILATQQEALAAGLRLRQLTGLDFNAVSLVNATPAP
;
A
#
# COMPACT_ATOMS: atom_id res chain seq x y z
N MET A 1 18.49 72.83 48.03
CA MET A 1 17.27 72.35 48.71
C MET A 1 16.83 71.01 48.03
N HIS A 2 17.11 69.93 48.74
CA HIS A 2 16.62 68.59 48.33
C HIS A 2 15.23 68.30 48.90
N PRO A 3 14.46 67.46 48.23
CA PRO A 3 13.81 66.43 48.99
C PRO A 3 14.07 64.99 48.45
N ARG A 4 14.04 64.10 49.44
CA ARG A 4 14.30 62.71 49.51
C ARG A 4 13.30 61.86 48.70
N LEU A 5 13.78 60.90 47.92
CA LEU A 5 13.03 59.76 47.38
C LEU A 5 13.08 58.60 48.36
N THR A 6 11.94 58.21 48.91
CA THR A 6 11.79 57.04 49.77
C THR A 6 11.46 55.77 48.96
N SER A 7 12.14 54.70 49.36
CA SER A 7 12.08 53.36 48.79
C SER A 7 10.73 52.68 48.86
N ARG A 8 10.23 52.21 47.72
CA ARG A 8 9.17 51.18 47.60
C ARG A 8 9.71 50.04 46.71
N ARG A 9 10.61 49.21 47.26
CA ARG A 9 11.14 48.03 46.58
C ARG A 9 11.24 46.81 47.49
N SER A 10 10.13 46.35 48.07
CA SER A 10 10.14 45.12 48.85
C SER A 10 8.90 44.21 48.74
N SER A 11 7.86 44.62 48.01
CA SER A 11 6.64 43.81 47.92
C SER A 11 6.49 43.00 46.63
N ALA A 12 7.27 43.32 45.59
CA ALA A 12 7.18 42.58 44.28
C ALA A 12 8.02 41.29 44.25
N ALA A 13 9.08 41.22 45.07
CA ALA A 13 9.95 40.02 45.10
C ALA A 13 9.31 38.85 45.88
N ALA A 14 8.48 39.11 46.87
CA ALA A 14 7.80 38.07 47.64
C ALA A 14 6.63 37.43 46.86
N LEU A 15 5.97 38.17 45.97
CA LEU A 15 4.86 37.68 45.16
C LEU A 15 5.37 36.81 43.98
N LEU A 16 6.54 37.09 43.43
CA LEU A 16 7.18 36.28 42.37
C LEU A 16 7.74 34.96 42.89
N LEU A 17 8.15 34.90 44.17
CA LEU A 17 8.65 33.65 44.77
C LEU A 17 7.51 32.67 45.13
N LEU A 18 6.32 33.17 45.47
CA LEU A 18 5.13 32.33 45.70
C LEU A 18 4.49 31.82 44.41
N LEU A 19 4.64 32.53 43.28
CA LEU A 19 4.12 32.07 41.98
C LEU A 19 5.04 31.00 41.33
N SER A 20 6.34 30.99 41.67
CA SER A 20 7.28 29.99 41.15
C SER A 20 7.23 28.61 41.84
N ILE A 21 6.70 28.56 43.07
CA ILE A 21 6.53 27.30 43.82
C ILE A 21 5.24 26.55 43.41
N ALA A 22 4.23 27.26 42.91
CA ALA A 22 2.98 26.65 42.42
C ALA A 22 3.10 25.96 41.06
N PHE A 23 4.22 26.16 40.30
CA PHE A 23 4.44 25.58 38.99
C PHE A 23 5.23 24.26 39.02
N LEU A 24 5.71 23.81 40.21
CA LEU A 24 6.58 22.64 40.32
C LEU A 24 5.86 21.34 40.78
N CYS A 25 4.55 21.31 40.89
CA CYS A 25 3.78 20.15 41.35
C CYS A 25 2.63 19.69 40.42
N THR A 26 2.66 20.03 39.14
CA THR A 26 1.87 19.30 38.18
C THR A 26 2.79 18.24 37.51
N ALA A 27 3.00 17.12 38.21
CA ALA A 27 3.39 15.92 37.51
C ALA A 27 2.35 15.68 36.39
N PRO A 28 2.74 15.55 35.12
CA PRO A 28 1.76 15.19 34.11
C PRO A 28 1.16 13.86 34.55
N ALA A 29 -0.11 13.88 34.93
CA ALA A 29 -0.87 12.64 35.02
C ALA A 29 -0.66 11.96 33.67
N ARG A 30 0.04 10.82 33.70
CA ARG A 30 0.25 9.98 32.51
C ARG A 30 -1.15 9.58 32.08
N ALA A 31 -1.72 10.39 31.16
CA ALA A 31 -2.99 10.06 30.53
C ALA A 31 -2.80 8.64 30.01
N ALA A 32 -3.64 7.73 30.43
CA ALA A 32 -3.67 6.39 29.86
C ALA A 32 -3.73 6.58 28.35
N ASP A 33 -2.77 6.02 27.62
CA ASP A 33 -2.70 6.16 26.16
C ASP A 33 -4.07 5.81 25.60
N PRO A 34 -4.72 6.73 24.85
CA PRO A 34 -6.07 6.48 24.37
C PRO A 34 -6.07 5.22 23.52
N THR A 35 -6.84 4.23 23.94
CA THR A 35 -6.99 2.99 23.16
C THR A 35 -7.59 3.34 21.79
N VAL A 36 -6.83 3.06 20.73
CA VAL A 36 -7.24 3.36 19.35
C VAL A 36 -8.15 2.25 18.85
N LYS A 37 -9.30 2.60 18.30
CA LYS A 37 -10.20 1.68 17.63
C LYS A 37 -9.64 1.29 16.26
N LEU A 38 -9.84 0.03 15.85
CA LEU A 38 -9.33 -0.46 14.56
C LEU A 38 -9.83 0.37 13.36
N ASP A 39 -11.12 0.72 13.35
CA ASP A 39 -11.68 1.50 12.24
C ASP A 39 -11.07 2.90 12.13
N ALA A 40 -10.80 3.55 13.27
CA ALA A 40 -10.12 4.84 13.30
C ALA A 40 -8.69 4.74 12.75
N LEU A 41 -7.98 3.67 13.08
CA LEU A 41 -6.65 3.39 12.56
C LEU A 41 -6.66 3.13 11.04
N VAL A 42 -7.62 2.36 10.53
CA VAL A 42 -7.79 2.11 9.10
C VAL A 42 -8.07 3.43 8.36
N ILE A 43 -8.94 4.29 8.89
CA ILE A 43 -9.22 5.62 8.32
C ILE A 43 -7.96 6.50 8.33
N GLU A 44 -7.20 6.50 9.42
CA GLU A 44 -5.95 7.26 9.52
C GLU A 44 -4.95 6.82 8.43
N VAL A 45 -4.72 5.51 8.28
CA VAL A 45 -3.82 4.95 7.28
C VAL A 45 -4.30 5.28 5.87
N THR A 46 -5.57 5.04 5.56
CA THR A 46 -6.12 5.24 4.21
C THR A 46 -6.24 6.69 3.79
N SER A 47 -6.20 7.64 4.74
CA SER A 47 -6.27 9.08 4.45
C SER A 47 -4.91 9.77 4.39
N ARG A 48 -3.88 9.26 5.08
CA ARG A 48 -2.59 9.94 5.26
C ARG A 48 -1.39 9.23 4.65
N HIS A 49 -1.58 8.06 4.06
CA HIS A 49 -0.46 7.30 3.50
C HIS A 49 0.23 8.06 2.37
N PRO A 50 1.56 8.27 2.40
CA PRO A 50 2.27 9.12 1.45
C PRO A 50 2.20 8.62 0.00
N GLU A 51 2.08 7.32 -0.23
CA GLU A 51 1.92 6.77 -1.58
C GLU A 51 0.60 7.16 -2.28
N LEU A 52 -0.41 7.66 -1.54
CA LEU A 52 -1.62 8.18 -2.16
C LEU A 52 -1.31 9.37 -3.08
N ALA A 53 -0.41 10.25 -2.65
CA ALA A 53 0.04 11.38 -3.46
C ALA A 53 0.73 10.95 -4.77
N PHE A 54 1.43 9.81 -4.77
CA PHE A 54 2.02 9.23 -5.99
C PHE A 54 0.93 8.88 -7.00
N TYR A 55 -0.10 8.13 -6.61
CA TYR A 55 -1.20 7.75 -7.51
C TYR A 55 -2.04 8.96 -7.96
N GLU A 56 -2.24 9.95 -7.10
CA GLU A 56 -2.91 11.20 -7.47
C GLU A 56 -2.10 11.98 -8.51
N ALA A 57 -0.77 12.03 -8.36
CA ALA A 57 0.12 12.63 -9.35
C ALA A 57 0.11 11.84 -10.67
N GLU A 58 0.04 10.51 -10.64
CA GLU A 58 -0.10 9.67 -11.83
C GLU A 58 -1.39 9.96 -12.59
N ILE A 59 -2.52 10.09 -11.89
CA ILE A 59 -3.80 10.50 -12.48
C ILE A 59 -3.70 11.91 -13.07
N ALA A 60 -3.06 12.84 -12.37
CA ALA A 60 -2.86 14.21 -12.87
C ALA A 60 -1.99 14.22 -14.14
N ALA A 61 -0.94 13.41 -14.19
CA ALA A 61 -0.08 13.23 -15.35
C ALA A 61 -0.85 12.62 -16.53
N ALA A 62 -1.66 11.58 -16.31
CA ALA A 62 -2.52 10.97 -17.33
C ALA A 62 -3.53 11.97 -17.89
N LYS A 63 -4.17 12.79 -17.03
CA LYS A 63 -5.11 13.85 -17.45
C LYS A 63 -4.39 14.95 -18.26
N ALA A 64 -3.16 15.32 -17.89
CA ALA A 64 -2.36 16.26 -18.66
C ALA A 64 -1.99 15.68 -20.04
N GLY A 65 -1.57 14.41 -20.09
CA GLY A 65 -1.32 13.68 -21.33
C GLY A 65 -2.53 13.60 -22.24
N ALA A 66 -3.73 13.42 -21.68
CA ALA A 66 -4.97 13.40 -22.44
C ALA A 66 -5.32 14.76 -23.06
N ARG A 67 -5.03 15.87 -22.35
CA ARG A 67 -5.17 17.22 -22.93
C ARG A 67 -4.22 17.41 -24.10
N SER A 68 -2.96 17.01 -23.97
CA SER A 68 -1.98 17.07 -25.05
C SER A 68 -2.35 16.18 -26.23
N ALA A 69 -2.81 14.95 -25.99
CA ALA A 69 -3.25 14.03 -27.04
C ALA A 69 -4.48 14.52 -27.81
N ALA A 70 -5.28 15.42 -27.23
CA ALA A 70 -6.46 16.01 -27.85
C ALA A 70 -6.18 17.26 -28.70
N THR A 71 -4.95 17.73 -28.75
CA THR A 71 -4.54 18.91 -29.50
C THR A 71 -3.87 18.53 -30.83
N TRP A 72 -3.95 19.43 -31.80
CA TRP A 72 -3.16 19.35 -33.01
C TRP A 72 -1.70 19.62 -32.72
N ALA A 73 -0.80 19.17 -33.62
CA ALA A 73 0.60 19.56 -33.54
C ALA A 73 0.74 21.07 -33.69
N ASP A 74 1.66 21.67 -32.93
CA ASP A 74 1.92 23.10 -33.00
C ASP A 74 2.49 23.48 -34.35
N PRO A 75 2.16 24.69 -34.88
CA PRO A 75 2.76 25.20 -36.09
C PRO A 75 4.27 25.47 -35.88
N GLU A 76 5.04 25.09 -36.87
CA GLU A 76 6.50 25.31 -36.86
C GLU A 76 6.85 26.57 -37.65
N LEU A 77 7.47 27.55 -37.03
CA LEU A 77 8.00 28.75 -37.69
C LEU A 77 9.47 28.49 -38.06
N SER A 78 9.74 28.51 -39.37
CA SER A 78 11.09 28.39 -39.92
C SER A 78 11.58 29.70 -40.49
N LEU A 79 12.74 30.12 -40.08
CA LEU A 79 13.44 31.28 -40.57
C LEU A 79 14.75 30.84 -41.22
N SER A 80 15.01 31.27 -42.43
CA SER A 80 16.34 31.05 -43.05
C SER A 80 16.92 32.33 -43.54
N ALA A 81 18.22 32.47 -43.42
CA ALA A 81 19.00 33.59 -43.94
C ALA A 81 20.29 33.08 -44.58
N GLY A 82 20.66 33.64 -45.70
CA GLY A 82 21.85 33.22 -46.41
C GLY A 82 22.43 34.35 -47.24
N HIS A 83 23.56 34.06 -47.89
CA HIS A 83 24.19 34.91 -48.85
C HIS A 83 23.90 34.43 -50.25
N LYS A 84 23.40 35.31 -51.15
CA LYS A 84 23.13 35.03 -52.54
C LYS A 84 24.21 35.58 -53.41
N ARG A 85 24.74 34.78 -54.30
CA ARG A 85 25.70 35.16 -55.30
C ARG A 85 25.22 34.70 -56.67
N VAL A 86 25.04 35.65 -57.58
CA VAL A 86 24.56 35.42 -58.94
C VAL A 86 25.71 35.56 -59.94
N ARG A 87 25.87 34.60 -60.82
CA ARG A 87 26.84 34.62 -61.91
C ARG A 87 26.08 34.62 -63.25
N ASP A 88 26.63 35.32 -64.24
CA ASP A 88 26.08 35.32 -65.56
C ASP A 88 26.44 34.07 -66.37
N PHE A 89 26.01 33.95 -67.62
CA PHE A 89 26.34 32.78 -68.47
C PHE A 89 27.82 32.67 -68.81
N SER A 90 28.62 33.73 -68.64
CA SER A 90 30.08 33.69 -68.83
C SER A 90 30.84 33.25 -67.58
N GLY A 91 30.12 33.07 -66.43
CA GLY A 91 30.68 32.75 -65.13
C GLY A 91 31.14 34.00 -64.35
N ALA A 92 30.96 35.21 -64.88
CA ALA A 92 31.31 36.42 -64.20
C ALA A 92 30.30 36.73 -63.07
N LEU A 93 30.74 37.38 -62.00
CA LEU A 93 29.87 37.77 -60.88
C LEU A 93 28.92 38.89 -61.38
N ALA A 94 27.62 38.58 -61.47
CA ALA A 94 26.60 39.52 -61.85
C ALA A 94 25.99 40.30 -60.69
N GLY A 95 25.98 39.67 -59.46
CA GLY A 95 25.46 40.30 -58.27
C GLY A 95 25.72 39.51 -57.01
N GLU A 96 25.80 40.21 -55.86
CA GLU A 96 25.98 39.61 -54.55
C GLU A 96 25.10 40.32 -53.53
N GLY A 97 24.53 39.52 -52.59
CA GLY A 97 23.65 40.09 -51.59
C GLY A 97 23.07 39.08 -50.61
N THR A 98 21.92 39.36 -50.05
CA THR A 98 21.31 38.57 -48.99
C THR A 98 20.03 37.89 -49.48
N ALA A 99 19.83 36.63 -49.03
CA ALA A 99 18.59 35.90 -49.23
C ALA A 99 18.01 35.53 -47.84
N TRP A 100 16.74 35.74 -47.65
CA TRP A 100 16.09 35.29 -46.41
C TRP A 100 14.68 34.79 -46.73
N SER A 101 14.19 33.84 -45.87
CA SER A 101 12.80 33.38 -45.98
C SER A 101 12.21 33.12 -44.59
N VAL A 102 10.90 33.25 -44.55
CA VAL A 102 10.09 32.87 -43.41
C VAL A 102 8.99 31.93 -43.90
N SER A 103 8.76 30.85 -43.18
CA SER A 103 7.65 29.91 -43.43
C SER A 103 7.01 29.44 -42.13
N LEU A 104 5.69 29.26 -42.17
CA LEU A 104 4.89 28.70 -41.06
C LEU A 104 4.31 27.38 -41.55
N THR A 105 4.75 26.27 -40.97
CA THR A 105 4.31 24.91 -41.36
C THR A 105 3.31 24.37 -40.36
N GLN A 106 2.11 24.03 -40.81
CA GLN A 106 1.08 23.35 -40.06
C GLN A 106 0.86 21.94 -40.61
N ALA A 107 1.04 20.92 -39.75
CA ALA A 107 0.74 19.55 -40.08
C ALA A 107 -0.75 19.24 -39.80
N PHE A 108 -1.47 18.73 -40.79
CA PHE A 108 -2.85 18.25 -40.69
C PHE A 108 -2.84 16.72 -40.69
N GLU A 109 -3.30 16.17 -39.57
CA GLU A 109 -3.41 14.72 -39.44
C GLU A 109 -4.61 14.15 -40.17
N TRP A 110 -4.50 12.87 -40.53
CA TRP A 110 -5.60 12.18 -41.19
C TRP A 110 -6.84 12.10 -40.28
N PRO A 111 -8.05 12.28 -40.81
CA PRO A 111 -9.28 12.20 -40.04
C PRO A 111 -9.38 10.94 -39.18
N GLY A 112 -9.87 11.10 -37.94
CA GLY A 112 -9.98 10.02 -36.94
C GLY A 112 -8.73 9.77 -36.10
N ARG A 113 -7.50 10.23 -36.49
CA ARG A 113 -6.28 10.02 -35.71
C ARG A 113 -6.36 10.68 -34.33
N LEU A 114 -6.83 11.92 -34.30
CA LEU A 114 -7.02 12.64 -33.02
C LEU A 114 -8.01 11.93 -32.11
N ALA A 115 -9.10 11.37 -32.64
CA ALA A 115 -10.08 10.60 -31.85
C ALA A 115 -9.47 9.32 -31.25
N ILE A 116 -8.64 8.61 -32.02
CA ILE A 116 -7.95 7.40 -31.54
C ILE A 116 -6.93 7.76 -30.46
N ARG A 117 -6.12 8.83 -30.64
CA ARG A 117 -5.17 9.30 -29.62
C ARG A 117 -5.89 9.70 -28.33
N LYS A 118 -7.02 10.39 -28.46
CA LYS A 118 -7.85 10.73 -27.29
C LYS A 118 -8.41 9.50 -26.59
N ALA A 119 -8.84 8.46 -27.32
CA ALA A 119 -9.28 7.20 -26.74
C ALA A 119 -8.16 6.48 -25.99
N LEU A 120 -6.96 6.41 -26.57
CA LEU A 120 -5.76 5.88 -25.90
C LEU A 120 -5.43 6.64 -24.61
N ALA A 121 -5.43 7.96 -24.66
CA ALA A 121 -5.12 8.78 -23.50
C ALA A 121 -6.19 8.69 -22.39
N ASN A 122 -7.48 8.57 -22.76
CA ASN A 122 -8.54 8.28 -21.79
C ASN A 122 -8.36 6.90 -21.15
N GLY A 123 -7.91 5.90 -21.91
CA GLY A 123 -7.56 4.59 -21.37
C GLY A 123 -6.44 4.68 -20.31
N GLN A 124 -5.45 5.56 -20.50
CA GLN A 124 -4.40 5.81 -19.49
C GLN A 124 -4.98 6.42 -18.21
N ILE A 125 -5.94 7.35 -18.31
CA ILE A 125 -6.62 7.89 -17.13
C ILE A 125 -7.35 6.77 -16.37
N SER A 126 -8.10 5.93 -17.07
CA SER A 126 -8.83 4.81 -16.46
C SER A 126 -7.89 3.82 -15.77
N LEU A 127 -6.71 3.54 -16.36
CA LEU A 127 -5.70 2.69 -15.74
C LEU A 127 -5.11 3.31 -14.46
N ALA A 128 -4.80 4.61 -14.47
CA ALA A 128 -4.31 5.31 -13.29
C ALA A 128 -5.36 5.35 -12.16
N GLU A 129 -6.64 5.58 -12.49
CA GLU A 129 -7.74 5.56 -11.53
C GLU A 129 -7.97 4.16 -10.93
N LEU A 130 -7.86 3.09 -11.75
CA LEU A 130 -7.88 1.71 -11.28
C LEU A 130 -6.70 1.42 -10.35
N GLY A 131 -5.51 1.93 -10.65
CA GLY A 131 -4.31 1.81 -9.81
C GLY A 131 -4.53 2.39 -8.42
N LEU A 132 -5.08 3.61 -8.32
CA LEU A 132 -5.43 4.24 -7.04
C LEU A 132 -6.47 3.44 -6.26
N ALA A 133 -7.53 2.99 -6.92
CA ALA A 133 -8.59 2.21 -6.26
C ALA A 133 -8.06 0.87 -5.72
N ARG A 134 -7.25 0.17 -6.51
CA ARG A 134 -6.54 -1.04 -6.09
C ARG A 134 -5.66 -0.80 -4.86
N PHE A 135 -4.84 0.27 -4.92
CA PHE A 135 -3.93 0.62 -3.83
C PHE A 135 -4.70 0.89 -2.53
N ARG A 136 -5.79 1.66 -2.57
CA ARG A 136 -6.63 1.94 -1.40
C ARG A 136 -7.19 0.67 -0.78
N THR A 137 -7.70 -0.25 -1.58
CA THR A 137 -8.24 -1.53 -1.09
C THR A 137 -7.14 -2.42 -0.49
N ALA A 138 -5.97 -2.46 -1.11
CA ALA A 138 -4.82 -3.19 -0.59
C ALA A 138 -4.31 -2.59 0.73
N LEU A 139 -4.24 -1.27 0.81
CA LEU A 139 -3.82 -0.53 2.01
C LEU A 139 -4.78 -0.77 3.18
N GLU A 140 -6.10 -0.72 2.94
CA GLU A 140 -7.12 -1.04 3.93
C GLU A 140 -6.97 -2.47 4.48
N SER A 141 -6.80 -3.43 3.59
CA SER A 141 -6.63 -4.84 3.98
C SER A 141 -5.32 -5.05 4.76
N ARG A 142 -4.23 -4.41 4.34
CA ARG A 142 -2.94 -4.47 5.05
C ARG A 142 -3.05 -3.84 6.44
N ALA A 143 -3.70 -2.68 6.57
CA ALA A 143 -3.93 -2.03 7.86
C ALA A 143 -4.71 -2.93 8.83
N ARG A 144 -5.77 -3.59 8.37
CA ARG A 144 -6.54 -4.54 9.18
C ARG A 144 -5.73 -5.76 9.61
N THR A 145 -4.95 -6.33 8.69
CA THR A 145 -4.08 -7.48 8.97
C THR A 145 -3.01 -7.14 10.00
N LEU A 146 -2.32 -6.01 9.84
CA LEU A 146 -1.27 -5.58 10.77
C LEU A 146 -1.81 -5.19 12.14
N ALA A 147 -2.97 -4.51 12.18
CA ALA A 147 -3.59 -4.17 13.45
C ALA A 147 -4.00 -5.40 14.25
N TYR A 148 -4.60 -6.42 13.57
CA TYR A 148 -4.87 -7.70 14.23
C TYR A 148 -3.58 -8.42 14.61
N GLY A 149 -2.56 -8.39 13.76
CA GLY A 149 -1.24 -8.96 14.03
C GLY A 149 -0.60 -8.37 15.29
N LEU A 150 -0.68 -7.06 15.50
CA LEU A 150 -0.21 -6.39 16.71
C LEU A 150 -1.00 -6.85 17.94
N HIS A 151 -2.33 -6.96 17.85
CA HIS A 151 -3.14 -7.47 18.95
C HIS A 151 -2.78 -8.93 19.30
N ALA A 152 -2.61 -9.78 18.31
CA ALA A 152 -2.22 -11.18 18.49
C ALA A 152 -0.81 -11.29 19.12
N ALA A 153 0.15 -10.49 18.65
CA ALA A 153 1.50 -10.44 19.22
C ALA A 153 1.48 -9.96 20.67
N HIS A 154 0.68 -8.94 21.00
CA HIS A 154 0.51 -8.46 22.37
C HIS A 154 -0.10 -9.54 23.27
N THR A 155 -1.16 -10.22 22.82
CA THR A 155 -1.79 -11.30 23.58
C THR A 155 -0.84 -12.45 23.81
N ARG A 156 -0.07 -12.85 22.78
CA ARG A 156 0.96 -13.89 22.89
C ARG A 156 2.05 -13.49 23.88
N ALA A 157 2.62 -12.29 23.78
CA ALA A 157 3.68 -11.82 24.67
C ALA A 157 3.21 -11.79 26.13
N ALA A 158 2.00 -11.28 26.40
CA ALA A 158 1.40 -11.25 27.72
C ALA A 158 1.22 -12.67 28.30
N THR A 159 0.70 -13.61 27.48
CA THR A 159 0.46 -14.99 27.94
C THR A 159 1.75 -15.73 28.23
N VAL A 160 2.76 -15.60 27.34
CA VAL A 160 4.07 -16.26 27.56
C VAL A 160 4.77 -15.68 28.78
N ARG A 161 4.71 -14.37 28.98
CA ARG A 161 5.27 -13.70 30.18
C ARG A 161 4.58 -14.18 31.44
N GLU A 162 3.25 -14.24 31.48
CA GLU A 162 2.49 -14.77 32.62
C GLU A 162 2.96 -16.18 33.02
N VAL A 163 3.17 -17.08 32.06
CA VAL A 163 3.64 -18.43 32.32
C VAL A 163 5.11 -18.43 32.76
N ALA A 164 5.98 -17.63 32.12
CA ALA A 164 7.39 -17.50 32.50
C ALA A 164 7.55 -17.00 33.93
N ASP A 165 6.79 -15.99 34.34
CA ASP A 165 6.81 -15.43 35.70
C ASP A 165 6.39 -16.48 36.76
N ARG A 166 5.40 -17.33 36.42
CA ARG A 166 5.00 -18.45 37.28
C ARG A 166 6.14 -19.46 37.50
N PHE A 167 6.92 -19.76 36.44
CA PHE A 167 8.07 -20.65 36.53
C PHE A 167 9.22 -20.04 37.32
N THR A 168 9.49 -18.76 37.17
CA THR A 168 10.51 -18.05 37.97
C THR A 168 10.16 -18.09 39.44
N ALA A 169 8.91 -17.75 39.80
CA ALA A 169 8.44 -17.83 41.19
C ALA A 169 8.49 -19.24 41.75
N LEU A 170 8.23 -20.27 40.94
CA LEU A 170 8.31 -21.66 41.32
C LEU A 170 9.76 -22.05 41.62
N LYS A 171 10.70 -21.73 40.74
CA LYS A 171 12.13 -21.97 40.90
C LYS A 171 12.66 -21.35 42.19
N GLU A 172 12.33 -20.09 42.47
CA GLU A 172 12.73 -19.42 43.72
C GLU A 172 12.25 -20.19 44.95
N THR A 173 11.01 -20.69 44.92
CA THR A 173 10.45 -21.51 46.01
C THR A 173 11.16 -22.83 46.17
N PHE A 174 11.61 -23.48 45.08
CA PHE A 174 12.35 -24.74 45.08
C PHE A 174 13.80 -24.57 45.54
N LEU A 175 14.49 -23.52 45.10
CA LEU A 175 15.86 -23.23 45.53
C LEU A 175 15.94 -22.84 46.99
N ALA A 176 14.89 -22.29 47.60
CA ALA A 176 14.81 -21.99 49.02
C ALA A 176 14.68 -23.25 49.90
N ARG A 177 14.38 -24.43 49.29
CA ARG A 177 14.31 -25.71 50.03
C ARG A 177 15.65 -26.45 49.88
N GLU A 178 16.25 -26.88 50.99
CA GLU A 178 17.44 -27.76 50.93
C GLU A 178 17.05 -29.08 50.22
N PRO A 179 17.79 -29.48 49.17
CA PRO A 179 17.49 -30.71 48.45
C PRO A 179 17.82 -31.95 49.28
N ALA A 180 16.80 -32.58 49.82
CA ALA A 180 16.95 -33.83 50.58
C ALA A 180 16.76 -35.05 49.68
N GLY A 181 17.75 -35.36 48.82
CA GLY A 181 17.76 -36.57 47.99
C GLY A 181 17.84 -36.31 46.49
N LEU A 182 17.90 -37.40 45.69
CA LEU A 182 18.12 -37.36 44.24
C LEU A 182 16.88 -36.84 43.44
N THR A 183 15.67 -37.20 43.86
CA THR A 183 14.43 -36.81 43.20
C THR A 183 14.21 -35.28 43.20
N PRO A 184 14.35 -34.57 44.32
CA PRO A 184 14.26 -33.09 44.32
C PRO A 184 15.32 -32.43 43.45
N LEU A 185 16.50 -32.98 43.32
CA LEU A 185 17.55 -32.46 42.45
C LEU A 185 17.18 -32.58 40.97
N LEU A 186 16.63 -33.72 40.54
CA LEU A 186 16.17 -33.92 39.17
C LEU A 186 14.98 -33.01 38.80
N GLU A 187 14.03 -32.84 39.72
CA GLU A 187 12.90 -31.92 39.54
C GLU A 187 13.37 -30.47 39.37
N THR A 188 14.35 -30.03 40.19
CA THR A 188 14.94 -28.69 40.05
C THR A 188 15.57 -28.50 38.68
N ARG A 189 16.30 -29.48 38.13
CA ARG A 189 16.90 -29.40 36.80
C ARG A 189 15.87 -29.35 35.70
N VAL A 190 14.76 -30.06 35.84
CA VAL A 190 13.63 -29.99 34.89
C VAL A 190 12.96 -28.62 34.91
N ILE A 191 12.80 -28.02 36.09
CA ILE A 191 12.23 -26.65 36.23
C ILE A 191 13.18 -25.63 35.60
N GLU A 192 14.49 -25.70 35.86
CA GLU A 192 15.49 -24.80 35.26
C GLU A 192 15.50 -24.89 33.75
N ALA A 193 15.42 -26.10 33.16
CA ALA A 193 15.38 -26.28 31.72
C ALA A 193 14.06 -25.71 31.09
N ALA A 194 12.94 -25.91 31.76
CA ALA A 194 11.65 -25.37 31.31
C ALA A 194 11.63 -23.83 31.42
N GLU A 195 12.15 -23.27 32.51
CA GLU A 195 12.28 -21.81 32.66
C GLU A 195 13.14 -21.21 31.56
N LEU A 196 14.31 -21.77 31.26
CA LEU A 196 15.18 -21.28 30.17
C LEU A 196 14.45 -21.28 28.83
N SER A 197 13.70 -22.35 28.52
CA SER A 197 12.89 -22.44 27.32
C SER A 197 11.80 -21.36 27.27
N LEU A 198 11.10 -21.10 28.38
CA LEU A 198 10.06 -20.09 28.50
C LEU A 198 10.62 -18.66 28.42
N GLN A 199 11.78 -18.40 29.04
CA GLN A 199 12.47 -17.11 28.91
C GLN A 199 12.82 -16.80 27.44
N ARG A 200 13.31 -17.79 26.68
CA ARG A 200 13.58 -17.66 25.27
C ARG A 200 12.30 -17.38 24.49
N ARG A 201 11.21 -18.14 24.74
CA ARG A 201 9.88 -17.89 24.10
C ARG A 201 9.34 -16.49 24.44
N ALA A 202 9.54 -16.01 25.68
CA ALA A 202 9.12 -14.66 26.08
C ALA A 202 9.90 -13.58 25.33
N ALA A 203 11.23 -13.74 25.21
CA ALA A 203 12.06 -12.82 24.46
C ALA A 203 11.67 -12.79 22.97
N GLU A 204 11.40 -13.94 22.34
CA GLU A 204 10.92 -14.05 20.97
C GLU A 204 9.55 -13.37 20.78
N ALA A 205 8.63 -13.55 21.73
CA ALA A 205 7.31 -12.92 21.69
C ALA A 205 7.37 -11.40 21.85
N GLU A 206 8.26 -10.88 22.71
CA GLU A 206 8.51 -9.44 22.84
C GLU A 206 9.13 -8.83 21.58
N LEU A 207 10.09 -9.52 20.95
CA LEU A 207 10.66 -9.09 19.67
C LEU A 207 9.59 -9.05 18.56
N ALA A 208 8.71 -10.06 18.51
CA ALA A 208 7.61 -10.10 17.55
C ALA A 208 6.59 -8.97 17.80
N LEU A 209 6.27 -8.66 19.05
CA LEU A 209 5.41 -7.54 19.42
C LEU A 209 6.01 -6.20 18.97
N HIS A 210 7.30 -6.01 19.25
CA HIS A 210 7.99 -4.78 18.87
C HIS A 210 8.05 -4.64 17.33
N ALA A 211 8.37 -5.72 16.62
CA ALA A 211 8.38 -5.72 15.16
C ALA A 211 6.99 -5.38 14.56
N ALA A 212 5.90 -5.95 15.09
CA ALA A 212 4.55 -5.65 14.67
C ALA A 212 4.17 -4.18 14.92
N LEU A 213 4.60 -3.59 16.03
CA LEU A 213 4.41 -2.16 16.34
C LEU A 213 5.13 -1.27 15.34
N LEU A 214 6.41 -1.55 15.06
CA LEU A 214 7.21 -0.79 14.09
C LEU A 214 6.58 -0.83 12.69
N GLU A 215 6.16 -2.02 12.22
CA GLU A 215 5.54 -2.18 10.90
C GLU A 215 4.22 -1.40 10.80
N LEU A 216 3.39 -1.44 11.84
CA LEU A 216 2.13 -0.70 11.87
C LEU A 216 2.36 0.82 11.93
N ASN A 217 3.34 1.29 12.71
CA ASN A 217 3.69 2.70 12.78
C ASN A 217 4.25 3.21 11.45
N GLN A 218 5.07 2.42 10.75
CA GLN A 218 5.52 2.73 9.41
C GLN A 218 4.33 2.91 8.44
N LEU A 219 3.35 2.01 8.50
CA LEU A 219 2.16 2.09 7.66
C LEU A 219 1.30 3.33 7.95
N ARG A 220 1.21 3.75 9.22
CA ARG A 220 0.50 4.97 9.65
C ARG A 220 1.23 6.25 9.30
N GLY A 221 2.53 6.20 8.98
CA GLY A 221 3.38 7.37 8.89
C GLY A 221 3.59 8.07 10.23
N ALA A 222 3.43 7.36 11.37
CA ALA A 222 3.71 7.85 12.71
C ALA A 222 5.21 7.76 13.03
N ALA A 223 5.64 8.31 14.19
CA ALA A 223 6.98 8.05 14.69
C ALA A 223 7.16 6.53 14.87
N ILE A 224 8.32 6.00 14.46
CA ILE A 224 8.51 4.56 14.26
C ILE A 224 8.34 3.76 15.56
N ASP A 225 8.66 4.37 16.69
CA ASP A 225 8.58 3.81 18.05
C ASP A 225 7.39 4.34 18.86
N ALA A 226 6.44 5.05 18.22
CA ALA A 226 5.29 5.63 18.90
C ALA A 226 4.47 4.53 19.60
N PRO A 227 4.16 4.69 20.88
CA PRO A 227 3.34 3.72 21.59
C PRO A 227 1.94 3.66 20.99
N LEU A 228 1.40 2.46 20.85
CA LEU A 228 0.06 2.24 20.33
C LEU A 228 -0.62 1.12 21.11
N VAL A 229 -1.71 1.45 21.77
CA VAL A 229 -2.59 0.48 22.43
C VAL A 229 -3.86 0.34 21.61
N LEU A 230 -4.10 -0.84 21.06
CA LEU A 230 -5.32 -1.13 20.34
C LEU A 230 -6.40 -1.64 21.29
N ALA A 231 -7.64 -1.18 21.08
CA ALA A 231 -8.78 -1.81 21.70
C ALA A 231 -8.88 -3.26 21.20
N ALA A 232 -9.11 -4.21 22.11
CA ALA A 232 -9.19 -5.64 21.76
C ALA A 232 -10.24 -5.85 20.66
N PRO A 233 -9.85 -6.32 19.45
CA PRO A 233 -10.80 -6.55 18.39
C PRO A 233 -11.54 -7.87 18.65
N ALA A 234 -12.87 -7.84 18.59
CA ALA A 234 -13.66 -9.07 18.49
C ALA A 234 -13.80 -9.43 17.02
N LEU A 235 -13.22 -10.56 16.62
CA LEU A 235 -13.39 -11.12 15.28
C LEU A 235 -14.70 -11.91 15.21
N THR A 236 -15.59 -11.48 14.33
CA THR A 236 -16.76 -12.28 13.94
C THR A 236 -16.64 -12.63 12.46
N PHE A 237 -16.80 -13.91 12.16
CA PHE A 237 -16.69 -14.43 10.80
C PHE A 237 -18.07 -14.82 10.28
N GLY A 238 -18.44 -14.27 9.11
CA GLY A 238 -19.63 -14.68 8.35
C GLY A 238 -19.30 -15.77 7.33
N ASP A 239 -20.34 -16.40 6.77
CA ASP A 239 -20.18 -17.37 5.69
C ASP A 239 -19.81 -16.68 4.37
N ALA A 240 -18.92 -17.29 3.60
CA ALA A 240 -18.65 -16.83 2.25
C ALA A 240 -19.84 -17.15 1.34
N PRO A 241 -20.14 -16.27 0.34
CA PRO A 241 -21.10 -16.58 -0.71
C PRO A 241 -20.74 -17.85 -1.48
N ALA A 242 -21.71 -18.40 -2.23
CA ALA A 242 -21.48 -19.54 -3.09
C ALA A 242 -20.35 -19.28 -4.10
N THR A 243 -19.60 -20.31 -4.44
CA THR A 243 -18.41 -20.25 -5.31
C THR A 243 -18.70 -19.56 -6.65
N ASP A 244 -19.84 -19.85 -7.28
CA ASP A 244 -20.23 -19.25 -8.57
C ASP A 244 -20.46 -17.73 -8.44
N ALA A 245 -21.05 -17.30 -7.33
CA ALA A 245 -21.22 -15.86 -7.05
C ALA A 245 -19.88 -15.16 -6.83
N LEU A 246 -18.94 -15.79 -6.12
CA LEU A 246 -17.58 -15.28 -5.93
C LEU A 246 -16.83 -15.16 -7.26
N LEU A 247 -16.90 -16.17 -8.12
CA LEU A 247 -16.23 -16.14 -9.44
C LEU A 247 -16.83 -15.08 -10.35
N THR A 248 -18.15 -14.92 -10.37
CA THR A 248 -18.83 -13.89 -11.15
C THR A 248 -18.41 -12.49 -10.69
N ALA A 249 -18.50 -12.24 -9.39
CA ALA A 249 -18.10 -10.96 -8.81
C ALA A 249 -16.61 -10.65 -9.04
N ALA A 250 -15.73 -11.67 -8.95
CA ALA A 250 -14.31 -11.50 -9.20
C ALA A 250 -14.02 -11.08 -10.65
N ARG A 251 -14.69 -11.70 -11.65
CA ARG A 251 -14.53 -11.33 -13.06
C ARG A 251 -14.98 -9.89 -13.35
N GLU A 252 -15.96 -9.37 -12.60
CA GLU A 252 -16.48 -8.01 -12.77
C GLU A 252 -15.68 -6.97 -12.02
N ASN A 253 -15.27 -7.27 -10.77
CA ASN A 253 -14.76 -6.27 -9.84
C ASN A 253 -13.25 -6.31 -9.61
N ASN A 254 -12.58 -7.43 -9.93
CA ASN A 254 -11.15 -7.56 -9.65
C ASN A 254 -10.32 -6.50 -10.39
N PHE A 255 -9.53 -5.73 -9.65
CA PHE A 255 -8.76 -4.62 -10.20
C PHE A 255 -7.67 -5.09 -11.17
N ASP A 256 -6.96 -6.18 -10.87
CA ASP A 256 -5.88 -6.70 -11.72
C ASP A 256 -6.43 -7.23 -13.05
N PHE A 257 -7.55 -7.93 -13.02
CA PHE A 257 -8.23 -8.40 -14.23
C PHE A 257 -8.81 -7.25 -15.07
N ARG A 258 -9.44 -6.26 -14.41
CA ARG A 258 -9.93 -5.04 -15.07
C ARG A 258 -8.80 -4.26 -15.73
N GLN A 259 -7.64 -4.18 -15.07
CA GLN A 259 -6.45 -3.57 -15.65
C GLN A 259 -6.01 -4.31 -16.92
N LYS A 260 -5.94 -5.64 -16.90
CA LYS A 260 -5.58 -6.44 -18.09
C LYS A 260 -6.57 -6.28 -19.23
N ARG A 261 -7.86 -6.16 -18.93
CA ARG A 261 -8.89 -5.85 -19.94
C ARG A 261 -8.72 -4.45 -20.53
N ALA A 262 -8.43 -3.45 -19.71
CA ALA A 262 -8.18 -2.09 -20.16
C ALA A 262 -6.89 -2.00 -21.00
N GLU A 263 -5.82 -2.72 -20.60
CA GLU A 263 -4.60 -2.84 -21.41
C GLU A 263 -4.88 -3.48 -22.78
N LEU A 264 -5.69 -4.54 -22.84
CA LEU A 264 -6.11 -5.17 -24.09
C LEU A 264 -6.88 -4.20 -24.99
N GLU A 265 -7.81 -3.44 -24.44
CA GLU A 265 -8.56 -2.41 -25.17
C GLU A 265 -7.62 -1.35 -25.74
N GLN A 266 -6.65 -0.88 -24.94
CA GLN A 266 -5.63 0.06 -25.41
C GLN A 266 -4.82 -0.50 -26.59
N GLN A 267 -4.43 -1.78 -26.53
CA GLN A 267 -3.74 -2.40 -27.67
C GLN A 267 -4.64 -2.46 -28.92
N GLY A 268 -5.96 -2.59 -28.76
CA GLY A 268 -6.91 -2.45 -29.86
C GLY A 268 -6.87 -1.06 -30.50
N PHE A 269 -6.88 0.00 -29.69
CA PHE A 269 -6.72 1.36 -30.19
C PHE A 269 -5.32 1.60 -30.79
N ALA A 270 -4.26 1.00 -30.23
CA ALA A 270 -2.92 1.11 -30.78
C ALA A 270 -2.82 0.49 -32.20
N VAL A 271 -3.50 -0.64 -32.45
CA VAL A 271 -3.61 -1.22 -33.82
C VAL A 271 -4.34 -0.24 -34.74
N SER A 272 -5.46 0.33 -34.27
CA SER A 272 -6.23 1.28 -35.05
C SER A 272 -5.43 2.55 -35.37
N LEU A 273 -4.60 3.02 -34.43
CA LEU A 273 -3.70 4.15 -34.63
C LEU A 273 -2.63 3.80 -35.70
N ALA A 274 -1.95 2.66 -35.56
CA ALA A 274 -0.95 2.22 -36.52
C ALA A 274 -1.53 2.04 -37.93
N GLN A 275 -2.76 1.56 -38.06
CA GLN A 275 -3.47 1.49 -39.33
C GLN A 275 -3.76 2.88 -39.91
N ASN A 276 -4.21 3.84 -39.09
CA ASN A 276 -4.45 5.22 -39.51
C ASN A 276 -3.13 5.91 -39.92
N GLU A 277 -2.03 5.64 -39.24
CA GLU A 277 -0.69 6.20 -39.50
C GLU A 277 -0.09 5.72 -40.84
N ARG A 278 -0.63 4.69 -41.47
CA ARG A 278 -0.30 4.35 -42.85
C ARG A 278 -0.67 5.47 -43.85
N ARG A 279 -1.58 6.32 -43.45
CA ARG A 279 -1.95 7.51 -44.23
C ARG A 279 -1.13 8.69 -43.74
N PRO A 280 -0.27 9.30 -44.57
CA PRO A 280 0.61 10.36 -44.15
C PRO A 280 -0.14 11.62 -43.74
N ALA A 281 0.40 12.38 -42.82
CA ALA A 281 -0.05 13.73 -42.52
C ALA A 281 0.27 14.64 -43.70
N ILE A 282 -0.57 15.63 -43.95
CA ILE A 282 -0.38 16.66 -44.98
C ILE A 282 0.08 17.91 -44.26
N SER A 283 1.26 18.43 -44.62
CA SER A 283 1.74 19.71 -44.10
C SER A 283 1.52 20.80 -45.10
N VAL A 284 1.01 21.94 -44.65
CA VAL A 284 0.78 23.17 -45.44
C VAL A 284 1.72 24.23 -44.89
N SER A 285 2.48 24.87 -45.80
CA SER A 285 3.54 25.81 -45.41
C SER A 285 3.42 27.10 -46.24
N PRO A 286 2.62 28.11 -45.85
CA PRO A 286 2.75 29.46 -46.41
C PRO A 286 4.16 29.98 -46.16
N PHE A 287 4.77 30.56 -47.16
CA PHE A 287 6.10 31.13 -47.08
C PHE A 287 6.23 32.46 -47.78
N PHE A 288 7.16 33.25 -47.29
CA PHE A 288 7.66 34.45 -47.94
C PHE A 288 9.17 34.34 -48.04
N SER A 289 9.71 34.65 -49.23
CA SER A 289 11.16 34.77 -49.40
C SER A 289 11.52 36.05 -50.10
N GLN A 290 12.65 36.60 -49.79
CA GLN A 290 13.18 37.77 -50.42
C GLN A 290 14.69 37.61 -50.64
N ASP A 291 15.05 37.82 -51.91
CA ASP A 291 16.43 37.78 -52.39
C ASP A 291 16.83 39.17 -52.85
N LYS A 292 18.01 39.61 -52.50
CA LYS A 292 18.62 40.84 -52.95
C LYS A 292 20.04 40.53 -53.39
N ALA A 293 20.30 40.69 -54.71
CA ALA A 293 21.63 40.58 -55.27
C ALA A 293 21.85 41.81 -56.19
N ASP A 294 21.61 41.67 -57.49
CA ASP A 294 21.57 42.78 -58.41
C ASP A 294 20.14 43.40 -58.44
N THR A 295 19.15 42.55 -58.43
CA THR A 295 17.74 42.93 -58.33
C THR A 295 17.16 42.47 -56.99
N ARG A 296 15.98 43.04 -56.64
CA ARG A 296 15.21 42.59 -55.47
C ARG A 296 14.04 41.75 -55.93
N GLU A 297 14.06 40.47 -55.54
CA GLU A 297 13.02 39.53 -55.85
C GLU A 297 12.28 39.13 -54.55
N SER A 298 10.95 39.05 -54.62
CA SER A 298 10.14 38.62 -53.50
C SER A 298 9.17 37.55 -53.99
N VAL A 299 9.07 36.45 -53.27
CA VAL A 299 8.13 35.35 -53.58
C VAL A 299 7.24 35.13 -52.40
N ILE A 300 5.93 35.11 -52.63
CA ILE A 300 4.91 34.62 -51.69
C ILE A 300 4.35 33.31 -52.25
N GLY A 301 4.33 32.27 -51.45
CA GLY A 301 3.87 30.98 -51.92
C GLY A 301 3.23 30.13 -50.83
N LEU A 302 2.65 29.00 -51.27
CA LEU A 302 2.09 27.98 -50.44
C LEU A 302 2.73 26.64 -50.79
N GLY A 303 3.47 26.07 -49.84
CA GLY A 303 4.09 24.75 -49.94
C GLY A 303 3.15 23.67 -49.40
N PHE A 304 3.20 22.50 -50.03
CA PHE A 304 2.57 21.28 -49.56
C PHE A 304 3.62 20.20 -49.45
N SER A 305 3.61 19.48 -48.30
CA SER A 305 4.52 18.35 -48.07
C SER A 305 3.70 17.13 -47.61
N ILE A 306 3.93 16.03 -48.30
CA ILE A 306 3.32 14.73 -48.01
C ILE A 306 4.43 13.68 -47.95
N PRO A 307 4.74 13.07 -46.78
CA PRO A 307 5.72 12.00 -46.69
C PRO A 307 5.21 10.76 -47.43
N LEU A 308 5.98 10.24 -48.35
CA LEU A 308 5.62 9.04 -49.10
C LEU A 308 6.05 7.78 -48.33
N ALA A 309 5.08 6.92 -48.00
CA ALA A 309 5.32 5.69 -47.22
C ALA A 309 5.79 4.52 -48.13
N VAL A 310 6.96 4.66 -48.74
CA VAL A 310 7.51 3.66 -49.72
C VAL A 310 8.32 2.53 -49.04
N SER A 311 8.75 2.71 -47.80
CA SER A 311 9.72 1.80 -47.14
C SER A 311 9.11 0.58 -46.45
N GLY A 312 7.82 0.34 -46.50
CA GLY A 312 7.16 -0.74 -45.78
C GLY A 312 7.09 -0.55 -44.24
N ARG A 313 7.75 0.46 -43.69
CA ARG A 313 7.80 0.76 -42.23
C ARG A 313 6.43 0.84 -41.59
N ALA A 314 5.45 1.45 -42.27
CA ALA A 314 4.09 1.57 -41.78
C ALA A 314 3.35 0.20 -41.72
N ARG A 315 3.68 -0.76 -42.61
CA ARG A 315 3.15 -2.12 -42.49
C ARG A 315 3.72 -2.84 -41.27
N SER A 316 5.03 -2.80 -41.10
CA SER A 316 5.69 -3.40 -39.94
C SER A 316 5.19 -2.83 -38.62
N ALA A 317 4.86 -1.54 -38.57
CA ALA A 317 4.26 -0.91 -37.37
C ALA A 317 2.90 -1.53 -37.03
N VAL A 318 2.05 -1.79 -38.04
CA VAL A 318 0.76 -2.48 -37.83
C VAL A 318 0.98 -3.93 -37.36
N ASP A 319 1.94 -4.66 -37.96
CA ASP A 319 2.25 -6.03 -37.55
C ASP A 319 2.74 -6.11 -36.11
N VAL A 320 3.58 -5.15 -35.67
CA VAL A 320 4.03 -5.01 -34.27
C VAL A 320 2.86 -4.74 -33.34
N ALA A 321 1.99 -3.79 -33.69
CA ALA A 321 0.81 -3.47 -32.88
C ALA A 321 -0.15 -4.67 -32.78
N ALA A 322 -0.37 -5.39 -33.88
CA ALA A 322 -1.21 -6.60 -33.90
C ALA A 322 -0.60 -7.74 -33.06
N ALA A 323 0.73 -7.89 -33.07
CA ALA A 323 1.42 -8.85 -32.22
C ALA A 323 1.28 -8.50 -30.74
N ARG A 324 1.44 -7.22 -30.37
CA ARG A 324 1.24 -6.74 -29.00
C ARG A 324 -0.19 -6.95 -28.51
N ARG A 325 -1.19 -6.72 -29.38
CA ARG A 325 -2.58 -7.01 -29.06
C ARG A 325 -2.77 -8.50 -28.74
N ARG A 326 -2.22 -9.42 -29.55
CA ARG A 326 -2.27 -10.87 -29.25
C ARG A 326 -1.58 -11.25 -27.93
N GLN A 327 -0.48 -10.59 -27.60
CA GLN A 327 0.16 -10.76 -26.28
C GLN A 327 -0.78 -10.32 -25.16
N ALA A 328 -1.46 -9.17 -25.30
CA ALA A 328 -2.41 -8.67 -24.31
C ALA A 328 -3.66 -9.58 -24.18
N GLU A 329 -4.15 -10.16 -25.29
CA GLU A 329 -5.23 -11.16 -25.30
C GLU A 329 -4.86 -12.39 -24.47
N THR A 330 -3.64 -12.92 -24.71
CA THR A 330 -3.11 -14.05 -23.93
C THR A 330 -2.92 -13.69 -22.46
N ALA A 331 -2.36 -12.51 -22.18
CA ALA A 331 -2.17 -12.03 -20.79
C ALA A 331 -3.50 -11.88 -20.04
N ALA A 332 -4.54 -11.37 -20.68
CA ALA A 332 -5.86 -11.28 -20.10
C ALA A 332 -6.48 -12.66 -19.80
N LEU A 333 -6.29 -13.65 -20.70
CA LEU A 333 -6.76 -15.02 -20.48
C LEU A 333 -6.01 -15.68 -19.32
N VAL A 334 -4.69 -15.51 -19.24
CA VAL A 334 -3.88 -16.04 -18.12
C VAL A 334 -4.34 -15.40 -16.80
N ALA A 335 -4.47 -14.07 -16.77
CA ALA A 335 -4.94 -13.35 -15.58
C ALA A 335 -6.33 -13.80 -15.12
N GLN A 336 -7.23 -14.11 -16.04
CA GLN A 336 -8.54 -14.67 -15.70
C GLN A 336 -8.41 -16.02 -14.99
N ARG A 337 -7.61 -16.94 -15.53
CA ARG A 337 -7.40 -18.27 -14.94
C ARG A 337 -6.72 -18.21 -13.57
N GLU A 338 -5.75 -17.31 -13.42
CA GLU A 338 -5.10 -17.07 -12.14
C GLU A 338 -6.08 -16.51 -11.12
N LEU A 339 -6.93 -15.55 -11.51
CA LEU A 339 -7.98 -15.01 -10.68
C LEU A 339 -8.95 -16.10 -10.20
N GLU A 340 -9.44 -16.94 -11.12
CA GLU A 340 -10.34 -18.05 -10.81
C GLU A 340 -9.70 -19.03 -9.80
N ARG A 341 -8.44 -19.41 -10.03
CA ARG A 341 -7.68 -20.25 -9.09
C ARG A 341 -7.53 -19.58 -7.73
N ASP A 342 -7.16 -18.30 -7.68
CA ASP A 342 -6.91 -17.58 -6.43
C ASP A 342 -8.21 -17.41 -5.61
N VAL A 343 -9.34 -17.17 -6.27
CA VAL A 343 -10.66 -17.12 -5.63
C VAL A 343 -11.00 -18.48 -5.02
N LEU A 344 -10.87 -19.57 -5.78
CA LEU A 344 -11.16 -20.92 -5.28
C LEU A 344 -10.26 -21.32 -4.11
N THR A 345 -8.96 -21.03 -4.23
CA THR A 345 -8.00 -21.33 -3.16
C THR A 345 -8.31 -20.53 -1.90
N SER A 346 -8.54 -19.21 -2.03
CA SER A 346 -8.84 -18.35 -0.89
C SER A 346 -10.17 -18.71 -0.24
N ALA A 347 -11.20 -19.09 -1.03
CA ALA A 347 -12.48 -19.53 -0.52
C ALA A 347 -12.36 -20.84 0.26
N HIS A 348 -11.56 -21.79 -0.26
CA HIS A 348 -11.31 -23.06 0.42
C HIS A 348 -10.56 -22.87 1.75
N VAL A 349 -9.49 -22.06 1.75
CA VAL A 349 -8.74 -21.72 2.97
C VAL A 349 -9.66 -21.07 3.99
N PHE A 350 -10.44 -20.07 3.56
CA PHE A 350 -11.37 -19.37 4.46
C PHE A 350 -12.40 -20.31 5.07
N ALA A 351 -13.06 -21.16 4.25
CA ALA A 351 -14.04 -22.12 4.72
C ALA A 351 -13.44 -23.13 5.69
N THR A 352 -12.22 -23.62 5.41
CA THR A 352 -11.51 -24.57 6.27
C THR A 352 -11.19 -23.94 7.63
N LYS A 353 -10.64 -22.73 7.63
CA LYS A 353 -10.30 -22.01 8.88
C LYS A 353 -11.55 -21.61 9.67
N LEU A 354 -12.61 -21.26 8.99
CA LEU A 354 -13.87 -20.97 9.62
C LEU A 354 -14.49 -22.21 10.29
N ALA A 355 -14.42 -23.38 9.63
CA ALA A 355 -14.87 -24.65 10.21
C ALA A 355 -14.03 -25.01 11.45
N GLU A 356 -12.70 -24.82 11.40
CA GLU A 356 -11.80 -25.03 12.54
C GLU A 356 -12.19 -24.13 13.72
N ILE A 357 -12.40 -22.80 13.49
CA ILE A 357 -12.82 -21.86 14.54
C ILE A 357 -14.17 -22.26 15.14
N ARG A 358 -15.13 -22.68 14.32
CA ARG A 358 -16.47 -23.10 14.77
C ARG A 358 -16.47 -24.41 15.54
N HIS A 359 -15.47 -25.25 15.32
CA HIS A 359 -15.30 -26.49 16.06
C HIS A 359 -14.81 -26.28 17.49
N TRP A 360 -14.17 -25.16 17.77
CA TRP A 360 -13.72 -24.86 19.12
C TRP A 360 -14.89 -24.53 20.04
N ALA A 361 -14.84 -25.08 21.25
CA ALA A 361 -15.80 -24.75 22.27
C ALA A 361 -15.69 -23.24 22.63
N PRO A 362 -16.82 -22.59 22.95
CA PRO A 362 -16.76 -21.25 23.53
C PRO A 362 -15.83 -21.23 24.74
N ASP A 363 -15.03 -20.17 24.86
CA ASP A 363 -14.08 -19.99 25.98
C ASP A 363 -13.01 -21.09 26.14
N THR A 364 -12.57 -21.67 25.02
CA THR A 364 -11.48 -22.68 25.03
C THR A 364 -10.23 -22.13 25.68
N THR A 365 -9.85 -20.90 25.37
CA THR A 365 -8.67 -20.24 25.97
C THR A 365 -8.81 -20.05 27.48
N GLY A 366 -9.99 -19.66 27.96
CA GLY A 366 -10.28 -19.54 29.39
C GLY A 366 -10.15 -20.87 30.12
N LYS A 367 -10.69 -21.94 29.56
CA LYS A 367 -10.59 -23.28 30.14
C LYS A 367 -9.15 -23.77 30.27
N PHE A 368 -8.30 -23.53 29.26
CA PHE A 368 -6.89 -23.90 29.35
C PHE A 368 -6.12 -23.02 30.35
N ARG A 369 -6.42 -21.74 30.41
CA ARG A 369 -5.86 -20.83 31.43
C ARG A 369 -6.23 -21.29 32.84
N ASP A 370 -7.49 -21.64 33.09
CA ASP A 370 -7.96 -22.10 34.37
C ASP A 370 -7.36 -23.45 34.76
N ALA A 371 -7.19 -24.36 33.79
CA ALA A 371 -6.48 -25.61 33.99
C ALA A 371 -4.99 -25.40 34.34
N ALA A 372 -4.33 -24.47 33.67
CA ALA A 372 -2.95 -24.11 33.97
C ALA A 372 -2.80 -23.44 35.34
N ALA A 373 -3.74 -22.59 35.75
CA ALA A 373 -3.77 -21.99 37.09
C ALA A 373 -4.11 -23.02 38.18
N LEU A 374 -4.98 -23.97 37.91
CA LEU A 374 -5.30 -25.07 38.81
C LEU A 374 -4.07 -25.99 39.01
N ALA A 375 -3.35 -26.30 37.90
CA ALA A 375 -2.12 -27.07 37.95
C ALA A 375 -1.03 -26.40 38.81
N ASP A 376 -0.86 -25.09 38.72
CA ASP A 376 0.07 -24.31 39.55
C ASP A 376 -0.26 -24.48 41.05
N ARG A 377 -1.54 -24.32 41.40
CA ARG A 377 -2.02 -24.44 42.76
C ARG A 377 -1.81 -25.86 43.33
N HIS A 378 -2.18 -26.89 42.56
CA HIS A 378 -2.07 -28.28 42.98
C HIS A 378 -0.62 -28.76 43.03
N TYR A 379 0.24 -28.26 42.13
CA TYR A 379 1.67 -28.58 42.19
C TYR A 379 2.31 -28.01 43.45
N ARG A 380 2.00 -26.78 43.85
CA ARG A 380 2.48 -26.18 45.12
C ARG A 380 2.04 -26.95 46.35
N LEU A 381 0.91 -27.66 46.29
CA LEU A 381 0.42 -28.54 47.33
C LEU A 381 1.00 -29.98 47.27
N GLY A 382 1.85 -30.28 46.28
CA GLY A 382 2.41 -31.61 46.08
C GLY A 382 1.43 -32.66 45.52
N ALA A 383 0.26 -32.22 45.04
CA ALA A 383 -0.80 -33.11 44.55
C ALA A 383 -0.64 -33.52 43.08
N VAL A 384 0.23 -32.84 42.33
CA VAL A 384 0.45 -33.07 40.88
C VAL A 384 1.96 -33.15 40.61
N PRO A 385 2.44 -34.13 39.80
CA PRO A 385 3.85 -34.21 39.39
C PRO A 385 4.31 -33.03 38.56
N ILE A 386 5.59 -32.67 38.61
CA ILE A 386 6.19 -31.58 37.81
C ILE A 386 5.94 -31.73 36.30
N ALA A 387 6.02 -32.97 35.79
CA ALA A 387 5.79 -33.24 34.37
C ALA A 387 4.37 -32.85 33.94
N THR A 388 3.34 -33.14 34.74
CA THR A 388 1.95 -32.76 34.46
C THR A 388 1.77 -31.25 34.54
N TYR A 389 2.42 -30.58 35.50
CA TYR A 389 2.41 -29.12 35.60
C TYR A 389 2.97 -28.47 34.33
N ILE A 390 4.18 -28.88 33.91
CA ILE A 390 4.85 -28.34 32.70
C ILE A 390 3.96 -28.62 31.46
N ALA A 391 3.43 -29.83 31.31
CA ALA A 391 2.57 -30.19 30.19
C ALA A 391 1.34 -29.30 30.10
N LEU A 392 0.64 -28.99 31.20
CA LEU A 392 -0.53 -28.11 31.20
C LEU A 392 -0.18 -26.67 30.92
N GLN A 393 0.95 -26.13 31.41
CA GLN A 393 1.39 -24.79 31.07
C GLN A 393 1.76 -24.68 29.59
N THR A 394 2.47 -25.66 29.03
CA THR A 394 2.81 -25.70 27.61
C THR A 394 1.56 -25.83 26.74
N SER A 395 0.63 -26.72 27.10
CA SER A 395 -0.66 -26.89 26.37
C SER A 395 -1.48 -25.60 26.35
N TYR A 396 -1.45 -24.82 27.43
CA TYR A 396 -2.12 -23.51 27.45
C TYR A 396 -1.48 -22.55 26.44
N LEU A 397 -0.14 -22.43 26.42
CA LEU A 397 0.57 -21.59 25.47
C LEU A 397 0.27 -22.02 24.03
N ASP A 398 0.39 -23.31 23.74
CA ASP A 398 0.19 -23.87 22.40
C ASP A 398 -1.26 -23.66 21.93
N ALA A 399 -2.25 -23.77 22.84
CA ALA A 399 -3.65 -23.50 22.51
C ALA A 399 -3.90 -22.02 22.17
N VAL A 400 -3.32 -21.09 22.94
CA VAL A 400 -3.42 -19.64 22.64
C VAL A 400 -2.78 -19.33 21.30
N GLU A 401 -1.58 -19.84 21.03
CA GLU A 401 -0.86 -19.62 19.77
C GLU A 401 -1.67 -20.19 18.58
N ALA A 402 -2.22 -21.41 18.68
CA ALA A 402 -3.01 -22.04 17.66
C ALA A 402 -4.30 -21.23 17.33
N ILE A 403 -5.01 -20.76 18.35
CA ILE A 403 -6.23 -19.97 18.18
C ILE A 403 -5.92 -18.64 17.48
N LEU A 404 -4.89 -17.90 17.95
CA LEU A 404 -4.49 -16.63 17.33
C LEU A 404 -4.03 -16.82 15.89
N ALA A 405 -3.24 -17.85 15.60
CA ALA A 405 -2.77 -18.16 14.24
C ALA A 405 -3.96 -18.49 13.31
N THR A 406 -4.88 -19.37 13.72
CA THR A 406 -6.04 -19.74 12.90
C THR A 406 -6.96 -18.54 12.64
N GLN A 407 -7.18 -17.69 13.64
CA GLN A 407 -7.94 -16.46 13.48
C GLN A 407 -7.25 -15.48 12.51
N GLN A 408 -5.93 -15.36 12.57
CA GLN A 408 -5.15 -14.53 11.66
C GLN A 408 -5.20 -15.04 10.22
N GLU A 409 -5.11 -16.36 10.03
CA GLU A 409 -5.22 -16.99 8.72
C GLU A 409 -6.63 -16.84 8.13
N ALA A 410 -7.68 -17.01 8.94
CA ALA A 410 -9.07 -16.79 8.53
C ALA A 410 -9.30 -15.32 8.12
N LEU A 411 -8.78 -14.36 8.90
CA LEU A 411 -8.83 -12.94 8.58
C LEU A 411 -8.14 -12.64 7.25
N ALA A 412 -6.91 -13.13 7.08
CA ALA A 412 -6.14 -12.93 5.85
C ALA A 412 -6.86 -13.51 4.62
N ALA A 413 -7.43 -14.71 4.73
CA ALA A 413 -8.19 -15.35 3.65
C ALA A 413 -9.48 -14.59 3.32
N GLY A 414 -10.23 -14.13 4.33
CA GLY A 414 -11.43 -13.32 4.14
C GLY A 414 -11.14 -11.97 3.48
N LEU A 415 -10.10 -11.26 3.93
CA LEU A 415 -9.65 -10.01 3.31
C LEU A 415 -9.14 -10.24 1.88
N ARG A 416 -8.46 -11.36 1.62
CA ARG A 416 -8.03 -11.73 0.27
C ARG A 416 -9.21 -11.97 -0.65
N LEU A 417 -10.24 -12.68 -0.21
CA LEU A 417 -11.48 -12.87 -0.97
C LEU A 417 -12.15 -11.54 -1.29
N ARG A 418 -12.23 -10.61 -0.33
CA ARG A 418 -12.75 -9.26 -0.55
C ARG A 418 -11.96 -8.52 -1.63
N GLN A 419 -10.62 -8.58 -1.61
CA GLN A 419 -9.77 -7.98 -2.63
C GLN A 419 -9.99 -8.59 -4.01
N LEU A 420 -10.16 -9.92 -4.08
CA LEU A 420 -10.34 -10.64 -5.34
C LEU A 420 -11.72 -10.40 -5.96
N THR A 421 -12.77 -10.32 -5.14
CA THR A 421 -14.17 -10.25 -5.60
C THR A 421 -14.75 -8.85 -5.61
N GLY A 422 -14.16 -7.92 -4.86
CA GLY A 422 -14.74 -6.59 -4.62
C GLY A 422 -16.05 -6.64 -3.82
N LEU A 423 -16.47 -7.81 -3.34
CA LEU A 423 -17.68 -7.95 -2.53
C LEU A 423 -17.36 -7.60 -1.07
N ASP A 424 -18.16 -6.72 -0.51
CA ASP A 424 -18.16 -6.46 0.92
C ASP A 424 -19.19 -7.40 1.59
N PHE A 425 -18.90 -8.69 1.54
CA PHE A 425 -19.57 -9.61 2.46
C PHE A 425 -18.87 -9.46 3.79
N ASN A 426 -19.61 -9.21 4.87
CA ASN A 426 -19.07 -9.07 6.22
C ASN A 426 -18.46 -10.41 6.71
N ALA A 427 -17.53 -10.96 5.92
CA ALA A 427 -16.81 -12.18 6.26
C ALA A 427 -16.03 -12.00 7.55
N VAL A 428 -15.60 -10.77 7.82
CA VAL A 428 -14.89 -10.41 9.04
C VAL A 428 -15.38 -9.05 9.50
N SER A 429 -16.19 -8.99 10.53
CA SER A 429 -16.43 -7.75 11.24
C SER A 429 -15.50 -7.68 12.46
N LEU A 430 -14.75 -6.62 12.55
CA LEU A 430 -13.92 -6.29 13.70
C LEU A 430 -14.76 -5.36 14.57
N VAL A 431 -15.55 -5.94 15.47
CA VAL A 431 -16.31 -5.19 16.46
C VAL A 431 -15.42 -4.98 17.68
N ASN A 432 -15.40 -3.76 18.23
CA ASN A 432 -14.75 -3.56 19.52
C ASN A 432 -15.45 -4.45 20.55
N ALA A 433 -14.69 -5.30 21.25
CA ALA A 433 -15.23 -6.02 22.37
C ALA A 433 -15.82 -5.02 23.37
N THR A 434 -17.11 -5.09 23.61
CA THR A 434 -17.71 -4.36 24.72
C THR A 434 -17.05 -4.89 25.99
N PRO A 435 -16.45 -4.06 26.85
CA PRO A 435 -15.90 -4.54 28.10
C PRO A 435 -17.04 -5.30 28.83
N ALA A 436 -16.77 -6.53 29.22
CA ALA A 436 -17.70 -7.30 30.04
C ALA A 436 -17.95 -6.54 31.35
N PRO A 437 -19.19 -6.51 31.84
CA PRO A 437 -19.58 -5.77 33.05
C PRO A 437 -18.83 -6.23 34.29
#